data_0bfa6888cc54f11f7c890c41675be775
#
_entry.id   0bfa6888cc54f11f7c890c41675be775
#
_cell.length_a   1.000
_cell.length_b   1.000
_cell.length_c   1.000
_cell.angle_alpha   90.00
_cell.angle_beta   90.00
_cell.angle_gamma   90.00
#
_symmetry.space_group_name_H-M   'P 1'
#
loop_
_entity.id
_entity.type
_entity.pdbx_description
1 polymer ?
#
loop_
_entity_poly.entity_id
_entity_poly.type
_entity_poly.pdbx_seq_one_letter_code
_entity_poly.pdbx_strand_id
1 'polypeptide(L)'
;MHKLPHLATAMTPFPYSIDKNAPLKDAITLMEEHDVRHLPVTEGTALVGLIAERDISPPNQGVLGDIDALKVSDIYVDDPYVVSLDEPLDQVLRTMADRHIGSAIVTRGGRLAGMFTCVDACRSFGKFLQQNFPRPPGNQAA
;
A
#
# COMPACT_ATOMS: atom_id res chain seq x y z
N MET A 1 16.00 10.61 23.96
CA MET A 1 14.96 9.59 23.73
C MET A 1 14.41 9.73 22.33
N HIS A 2 14.46 8.67 21.57
CA HIS A 2 13.98 8.67 20.20
C HIS A 2 12.48 8.42 20.18
N LYS A 3 11.74 9.25 19.47
CA LYS A 3 10.32 9.02 19.26
C LYS A 3 10.12 7.93 18.21
N LEU A 4 9.20 7.00 18.46
CA LEU A 4 8.78 6.06 17.44
C LEU A 4 8.08 6.82 16.31
N PRO A 5 8.37 6.48 15.06
CA PRO A 5 7.62 7.05 13.95
C PRO A 5 6.14 6.68 14.06
N HIS A 6 5.29 7.62 13.74
CA HIS A 6 3.86 7.38 13.67
C HIS A 6 3.46 6.87 12.29
N LEU A 7 2.42 6.07 12.23
CA LEU A 7 1.87 5.59 10.97
C LEU A 7 1.57 6.76 10.01
N ALA A 8 1.04 7.85 10.54
CA ALA A 8 0.73 9.04 9.73
C ALA A 8 1.93 9.63 9.00
N THR A 9 3.12 9.56 9.59
CA THR A 9 4.33 10.10 8.97
C THR A 9 5.03 9.10 8.06
N ALA A 10 4.74 7.81 8.23
CA ALA A 10 5.36 6.75 7.44
C ALA A 10 4.53 6.36 6.21
N MET A 11 3.23 6.55 6.25
CA MET A 11 2.32 6.16 5.16
C MET A 11 2.35 7.13 3.99
N THR A 12 1.80 6.70 2.87
CA THR A 12 1.47 7.58 1.75
C THR A 12 0.05 8.12 1.98
N PRO A 13 -0.11 9.43 2.21
CA PRO A 13 -1.44 10.00 2.46
C PRO A 13 -2.24 10.17 1.18
N PHE A 14 -3.56 10.24 1.31
CA PHE A 14 -4.50 10.49 0.22
C PHE A 14 -4.20 9.61 -0.99
N PRO A 15 -4.30 8.27 -0.82
CA PRO A 15 -3.94 7.35 -1.90
C PRO A 15 -4.95 7.46 -3.03
N TYR A 16 -4.48 7.13 -4.23
CA TYR A 16 -5.39 6.92 -5.35
C TYR A 16 -6.30 5.73 -5.03
N SER A 17 -7.54 5.81 -5.46
CA SER A 17 -8.51 4.74 -5.29
C SER A 17 -9.27 4.53 -6.59
N ILE A 18 -9.97 3.41 -6.68
CA ILE A 18 -10.75 3.09 -7.87
C ILE A 18 -12.10 2.51 -7.46
N ASP A 19 -13.14 2.83 -8.22
CA ASP A 19 -14.47 2.28 -7.97
C ASP A 19 -14.51 0.81 -8.41
N LYS A 20 -15.25 0.00 -7.66
CA LYS A 20 -15.34 -1.43 -7.94
C LYS A 20 -15.96 -1.74 -9.31
N ASN A 21 -16.79 -0.84 -9.83
CA ASN A 21 -17.43 -1.02 -11.12
C ASN A 21 -16.63 -0.46 -12.29
N ALA A 22 -15.48 0.14 -12.03
CA ALA A 22 -14.61 0.66 -13.07
C ALA A 22 -14.04 -0.47 -13.93
N PRO A 23 -13.76 -0.21 -15.21
CA PRO A 23 -13.04 -1.17 -16.04
C PRO A 23 -11.67 -1.49 -15.44
N LEU A 24 -11.27 -2.75 -15.56
CA LEU A 24 -9.95 -3.17 -15.04
C LEU A 24 -8.81 -2.38 -15.67
N LYS A 25 -8.92 -2.04 -16.95
CA LYS A 25 -7.91 -1.25 -17.65
C LYS A 25 -7.68 0.11 -16.99
N ASP A 26 -8.71 0.69 -16.35
CA ASP A 26 -8.55 1.97 -15.64
C ASP A 26 -7.67 1.81 -14.42
N ALA A 27 -7.75 0.68 -13.72
CA ALA A 27 -6.87 0.38 -12.61
C ALA A 27 -5.42 0.25 -13.08
N ILE A 28 -5.21 -0.42 -14.18
CA ILE A 28 -3.86 -0.58 -14.78
C ILE A 28 -3.27 0.77 -15.14
N THR A 29 -4.06 1.62 -15.80
CA THR A 29 -3.63 2.96 -16.20
C THR A 29 -3.27 3.80 -14.98
N LEU A 30 -4.09 3.76 -13.95
CA LEU A 30 -3.85 4.52 -12.72
C LEU A 30 -2.56 4.08 -12.04
N MET A 31 -2.33 2.77 -11.97
CA MET A 31 -1.10 2.23 -11.38
C MET A 31 0.14 2.66 -12.16
N GLU A 32 0.07 2.63 -13.48
CA GLU A 32 1.18 3.04 -14.35
C GLU A 32 1.46 4.53 -14.26
N GLU A 33 0.41 5.35 -14.32
CA GLU A 33 0.56 6.81 -14.31
C GLU A 33 1.16 7.32 -13.01
N HIS A 34 0.84 6.69 -11.88
CA HIS A 34 1.26 7.14 -10.57
C HIS A 34 2.32 6.27 -9.93
N ASP A 35 2.83 5.28 -10.64
CA ASP A 35 3.85 4.35 -10.16
C ASP A 35 3.46 3.74 -8.81
N VAL A 36 2.22 3.30 -8.71
CA VAL A 36 1.70 2.59 -7.54
C VAL A 36 1.30 1.17 -7.94
N ARG A 37 1.34 0.26 -6.99
CA ARG A 37 1.07 -1.15 -7.24
C ARG A 37 -0.13 -1.68 -6.47
N HIS A 38 -0.80 -0.80 -5.74
CA HIS A 38 -1.95 -1.10 -4.93
C HIS A 38 -2.94 0.04 -5.04
N LEU A 39 -4.21 -0.28 -5.19
CA LEU A 39 -5.29 0.71 -5.18
C LEU A 39 -6.38 0.25 -4.24
N PRO A 40 -6.75 1.06 -3.24
CA PRO A 40 -7.99 0.83 -2.51
C PRO A 40 -9.17 0.82 -3.47
N VAL A 41 -10.09 -0.10 -3.25
CA VAL A 41 -11.31 -0.22 -4.07
C VAL A 41 -12.48 0.29 -3.25
N THR A 42 -13.26 1.17 -3.87
CA THR A 42 -14.39 1.82 -3.22
C THR A 42 -15.70 1.52 -3.93
N GLU A 43 -16.78 1.65 -3.19
CA GLU A 43 -18.15 1.69 -3.73
C GLU A 43 -18.78 2.97 -3.20
N GLY A 44 -18.89 3.99 -4.06
CA GLY A 44 -19.22 5.32 -3.61
C GLY A 44 -18.11 5.84 -2.68
N THR A 45 -18.45 6.15 -1.43
CA THR A 45 -17.49 6.60 -0.42
C THR A 45 -17.00 5.46 0.49
N ALA A 46 -17.56 4.26 0.33
CA ALA A 46 -17.23 3.13 1.19
C ALA A 46 -16.02 2.38 0.65
N LEU A 47 -15.08 2.06 1.53
CA LEU A 47 -13.96 1.18 1.20
C LEU A 47 -14.48 -0.26 1.17
N VAL A 48 -14.28 -0.97 0.05
CA VAL A 48 -14.75 -2.34 -0.09
C VAL A 48 -13.63 -3.35 -0.31
N GLY A 49 -12.43 -2.91 -0.65
CA GLY A 49 -11.34 -3.85 -0.86
C GLY A 49 -10.07 -3.23 -1.38
N LEU A 50 -9.24 -4.06 -1.98
CA LEU A 50 -7.93 -3.69 -2.50
C LEU A 50 -7.67 -4.44 -3.80
N ILE A 51 -7.08 -3.76 -4.77
CA ILE A 51 -6.57 -4.41 -5.97
C ILE A 51 -5.07 -4.12 -6.09
N ALA A 52 -4.28 -5.16 -6.32
CA ALA A 52 -2.84 -5.05 -6.48
C ALA A 52 -2.43 -5.46 -7.88
N GLU A 53 -1.29 -4.96 -8.33
CA GLU A 53 -0.73 -5.32 -9.63
C GLU A 53 -0.64 -6.83 -9.81
N ARG A 54 -0.21 -7.55 -8.75
CA ARG A 54 -0.08 -9.01 -8.82
C ARG A 54 -1.41 -9.73 -9.00
N ASP A 55 -2.53 -9.11 -8.64
CA ASP A 55 -3.86 -9.70 -8.88
C ASP A 55 -4.23 -9.65 -10.36
N ILE A 56 -3.73 -8.64 -11.06
CA ILE A 56 -4.00 -8.42 -12.49
C ILE A 56 -3.03 -9.22 -13.34
N SER A 57 -1.76 -9.22 -12.95
CA SER A 57 -0.67 -9.85 -13.69
C SER A 57 0.17 -10.71 -12.73
N PRO A 58 -0.32 -11.90 -12.39
CA PRO A 58 0.42 -12.78 -11.49
C PRO A 58 1.80 -13.13 -12.05
N PRO A 59 2.82 -13.30 -11.19
CA PRO A 59 4.16 -13.66 -11.65
C PRO A 59 4.12 -14.95 -12.48
N ASN A 60 4.79 -14.94 -13.63
CA ASN A 60 4.92 -16.08 -14.55
C ASN A 60 3.63 -16.56 -15.21
N GLN A 61 2.53 -15.80 -15.09
CA GLN A 61 1.25 -16.18 -15.69
C GLN A 61 0.74 -15.21 -16.74
N GLY A 62 1.42 -14.07 -16.90
CA GLY A 62 0.95 -13.01 -17.78
C GLY A 62 -0.32 -12.33 -17.25
N VAL A 63 -0.96 -11.57 -18.11
CA VAL A 63 -2.17 -10.83 -17.74
C VAL A 63 -3.36 -11.76 -17.71
N LEU A 64 -4.23 -11.62 -16.69
CA LEU A 64 -5.46 -12.39 -16.55
C LEU A 64 -6.48 -12.05 -17.64
N GLY A 65 -6.84 -13.04 -18.45
CA GLY A 65 -7.98 -12.99 -19.37
C GLY A 65 -8.03 -11.80 -20.31
N ASP A 66 -9.22 -11.46 -20.74
CA ASP A 66 -9.49 -10.31 -21.60
C ASP A 66 -9.70 -9.07 -20.72
N ILE A 67 -8.68 -8.22 -20.64
CA ILE A 67 -8.70 -7.03 -19.81
C ILE A 67 -9.83 -6.07 -20.21
N ASP A 68 -10.15 -6.00 -21.50
CA ASP A 68 -11.20 -5.10 -21.97
C ASP A 68 -12.60 -5.53 -21.49
N ALA A 69 -12.77 -6.79 -21.15
CA ALA A 69 -14.04 -7.35 -20.68
C ALA A 69 -14.16 -7.38 -19.15
N LEU A 70 -13.08 -7.13 -18.42
CA LEU A 70 -13.06 -7.27 -16.97
C LEU A 70 -13.26 -5.94 -16.24
N LYS A 71 -13.90 -6.02 -15.09
CA LYS A 71 -14.06 -4.91 -14.16
C LYS A 71 -13.20 -5.18 -12.92
N VAL A 72 -12.92 -4.13 -12.17
CA VAL A 72 -12.24 -4.24 -10.88
C VAL A 72 -12.97 -5.25 -9.98
N SER A 73 -14.30 -5.24 -9.98
CA SER A 73 -15.12 -6.14 -9.18
C SER A 73 -14.88 -7.63 -9.49
N ASP A 74 -14.33 -7.95 -10.63
CA ASP A 74 -14.06 -9.34 -11.01
C ASP A 74 -12.85 -9.94 -10.32
N ILE A 75 -11.90 -9.09 -9.86
CA ILE A 75 -10.63 -9.59 -9.33
C ILE A 75 -10.14 -8.95 -8.04
N TYR A 76 -10.77 -7.89 -7.53
CA TYR A 76 -10.26 -7.24 -6.31
C TYR A 76 -10.41 -8.16 -5.08
N VAL A 77 -9.56 -7.91 -4.09
CA VAL A 77 -9.60 -8.64 -2.81
C VAL A 77 -10.54 -7.89 -1.87
N ASP A 78 -11.56 -8.58 -1.35
CA ASP A 78 -12.58 -7.98 -0.50
C ASP A 78 -12.28 -8.07 1.00
N ASP A 79 -11.11 -8.63 1.36
CA ASP A 79 -10.67 -8.76 2.75
C ASP A 79 -9.25 -8.21 2.91
N PRO A 80 -9.04 -6.90 2.66
CA PRO A 80 -7.71 -6.31 2.80
C PRO A 80 -7.38 -6.08 4.27
N TYR A 81 -6.07 -5.96 4.56
CA TYR A 81 -5.64 -5.54 5.89
C TYR A 81 -5.89 -4.05 6.05
N VAL A 82 -6.77 -3.68 6.97
CA VAL A 82 -7.15 -2.30 7.23
C VAL A 82 -6.76 -1.95 8.66
N VAL A 83 -6.10 -0.81 8.82
CA VAL A 83 -5.66 -0.34 10.12
C VAL A 83 -6.17 1.09 10.35
N SER A 84 -6.38 1.43 11.63
CA SER A 84 -6.65 2.82 12.00
C SER A 84 -5.35 3.61 12.04
N LEU A 85 -5.44 4.90 11.74
CA LEU A 85 -4.31 5.82 11.85
C LEU A 85 -3.67 5.81 13.24
N ASP A 86 -4.45 5.47 14.25
CA ASP A 86 -3.99 5.45 15.65
C ASP A 86 -3.28 4.15 16.04
N GLU A 87 -3.27 3.14 15.19
CA GLU A 87 -2.58 1.91 15.52
C GLU A 87 -1.06 2.13 15.58
N PRO A 88 -0.38 1.54 16.58
CA PRO A 88 1.07 1.66 16.67
C PRO A 88 1.76 1.06 15.45
N LEU A 89 2.73 1.79 14.91
CA LEU A 89 3.44 1.37 13.71
C LEU A 89 4.14 0.03 13.87
N ASP A 90 4.73 -0.23 15.04
CA ASP A 90 5.40 -1.50 15.29
C ASP A 90 4.45 -2.69 15.23
N GLN A 91 3.21 -2.52 15.69
CA GLN A 91 2.20 -3.57 15.59
C GLN A 91 1.77 -3.82 14.15
N VAL A 92 1.63 -2.75 13.37
CA VAL A 92 1.29 -2.86 11.94
C VAL A 92 2.38 -3.63 11.21
N LEU A 93 3.64 -3.28 11.45
CA LEU A 93 4.79 -3.94 10.84
C LEU A 93 4.85 -5.43 11.22
N ARG A 94 4.63 -5.75 12.49
CA ARG A 94 4.63 -7.14 12.96
C ARG A 94 3.53 -7.95 12.28
N THR A 95 2.32 -7.40 12.20
CA THR A 95 1.20 -8.08 11.55
C THR A 95 1.49 -8.33 10.08
N MET A 96 2.04 -7.32 9.38
CA MET A 96 2.40 -7.49 7.97
C MET A 96 3.44 -8.59 7.78
N ALA A 97 4.45 -8.64 8.64
CA ALA A 97 5.48 -9.67 8.58
C ALA A 97 4.91 -11.05 8.88
N ASP A 98 4.13 -11.19 9.94
CA ASP A 98 3.58 -12.48 10.37
C ASP A 98 2.59 -13.04 9.34
N ARG A 99 1.83 -12.17 8.69
CA ARG A 99 0.82 -12.56 7.70
C ARG A 99 1.36 -12.55 6.27
N HIS A 100 2.61 -12.18 6.05
CA HIS A 100 3.25 -12.10 4.73
C HIS A 100 2.47 -11.20 3.75
N ILE A 101 2.02 -10.05 4.25
CA ILE A 101 1.29 -9.10 3.43
C ILE A 101 2.10 -7.83 3.22
N GLY A 102 1.99 -7.27 2.02
CA GLY A 102 2.83 -6.15 1.59
C GLY A 102 2.19 -4.77 1.72
N SER A 103 0.95 -4.69 2.18
CA SER A 103 0.25 -3.42 2.25
C SER A 103 -0.81 -3.42 3.34
N ALA A 104 -1.08 -2.23 3.87
CA ALA A 104 -2.18 -1.96 4.78
C ALA A 104 -2.90 -0.71 4.30
N ILE A 105 -4.23 -0.76 4.31
CA ILE A 105 -5.04 0.43 4.05
C ILE A 105 -5.23 1.14 5.38
N VAL A 106 -4.94 2.44 5.40
CA VAL A 106 -5.04 3.24 6.61
C VAL A 106 -6.32 4.05 6.57
N THR A 107 -7.10 3.97 7.64
CA THR A 107 -8.34 4.72 7.78
C THR A 107 -8.28 5.67 8.97
N ARG A 108 -9.08 6.72 8.88
CA ARG A 108 -9.30 7.66 9.97
C ARG A 108 -10.80 7.87 10.10
N GLY A 109 -11.36 7.47 11.24
CA GLY A 109 -12.80 7.56 11.44
C GLY A 109 -13.59 6.78 10.40
N GLY A 110 -13.07 5.62 9.96
CA GLY A 110 -13.70 4.77 8.96
C GLY A 110 -13.51 5.23 7.52
N ARG A 111 -12.81 6.34 7.29
CA ARG A 111 -12.57 6.87 5.95
C ARG A 111 -11.13 6.59 5.51
N LEU A 112 -10.97 6.40 4.21
CA LEU A 112 -9.65 6.17 3.62
C LEU A 112 -8.76 7.37 3.88
N ALA A 113 -7.62 7.16 4.54
CA ALA A 113 -6.66 8.20 4.89
C ALA A 113 -5.32 8.01 4.19
N GLY A 114 -4.90 6.77 3.93
CA GLY A 114 -3.61 6.53 3.34
C GLY A 114 -3.39 5.06 3.03
N MET A 115 -2.18 4.78 2.52
CA MET A 115 -1.67 3.43 2.30
C MET A 115 -0.32 3.30 2.98
N PHE A 116 -0.06 2.16 3.58
CA PHE A 116 1.25 1.84 4.13
C PHE A 116 1.71 0.52 3.51
N THR A 117 2.83 0.58 2.79
CA THR A 117 3.36 -0.57 2.06
C THR A 117 4.73 -0.97 2.56
N CYS A 118 5.23 -2.12 2.10
CA CYS A 118 6.60 -2.54 2.40
C CYS A 118 7.64 -1.52 1.93
N VAL A 119 7.36 -0.80 0.85
CA VAL A 119 8.26 0.28 0.39
C VAL A 119 8.30 1.41 1.42
N ASP A 120 7.15 1.79 1.96
CA ASP A 120 7.10 2.80 3.03
C ASP A 120 7.85 2.32 4.27
N ALA A 121 7.70 1.05 4.63
CA ALA A 121 8.40 0.45 5.76
C ALA A 121 9.92 0.50 5.57
N CYS A 122 10.40 0.13 4.40
CA CYS A 122 11.82 0.19 4.07
C CYS A 122 12.35 1.63 4.13
N ARG A 123 11.60 2.57 3.59
CA ARG A 123 11.99 3.98 3.62
C ARG A 123 12.06 4.50 5.05
N SER A 124 11.07 4.18 5.87
CA SER A 124 11.03 4.60 7.27
C SER A 124 12.17 3.99 8.09
N PHE A 125 12.44 2.70 7.89
CA PHE A 125 13.51 2.02 8.60
C PHE A 125 14.89 2.54 8.18
N GLY A 126 15.10 2.74 6.88
CA GLY A 126 16.35 3.32 6.38
C GLY A 126 16.59 4.70 6.95
N LYS A 127 15.57 5.53 7.00
CA LYS A 127 15.65 6.87 7.60
C LYS A 127 15.98 6.81 9.10
N PHE A 128 15.34 5.90 9.82
CA PHE A 128 15.62 5.68 11.23
C PHE A 128 17.07 5.32 11.46
N LEU A 129 17.61 4.40 10.64
CA LEU A 129 19.00 3.99 10.76
C LEU A 129 19.96 5.15 10.50
N GLN A 130 19.70 5.96 9.48
CA GLN A 130 20.54 7.13 9.16
C GLN A 130 20.52 8.16 10.29
N GLN A 131 19.40 8.38 10.92
CA GLN A 131 19.27 9.36 12.00
C GLN A 131 19.90 8.89 13.31
N ASN A 132 19.87 7.59 13.59
CA ASN A 132 20.34 7.05 14.86
C ASN A 132 21.74 6.42 14.80
N PHE A 133 22.21 6.08 13.60
CA PHE A 133 23.51 5.48 13.37
C PHE A 133 24.18 6.16 12.17
N PRO A 134 24.46 7.48 12.28
CA PRO A 134 25.03 8.21 11.14
C PRO A 134 26.42 7.70 10.81
N ARG A 135 26.74 7.64 9.53
CA ARG A 135 28.07 7.26 9.08
C ARG A 135 29.04 8.43 9.28
N PRO A 136 30.31 8.13 9.60
CA PRO A 136 31.31 9.21 9.68
C PRO A 136 31.44 9.94 8.35
N PRO A 137 31.74 11.27 8.37
CA PRO A 137 31.96 12.02 7.15
C PRO A 137 33.09 11.41 6.32
N GLY A 138 32.87 11.35 5.00
CA GLY A 138 33.86 10.79 4.07
C GLY A 138 33.80 9.27 3.94
N ASN A 139 33.07 8.56 4.78
CA ASN A 139 32.92 7.12 4.67
C ASN A 139 31.78 6.80 3.70
N GLN A 140 32.12 6.79 2.44
CA GLN A 140 31.21 6.37 1.37
C GLN A 140 31.34 4.85 1.30
N ALA A 141 30.34 4.13 1.81
CA ALA A 141 30.34 2.69 1.64
C ALA A 141 30.31 2.35 0.16
N ALA A 142 31.26 1.56 -0.24
CA ALA A 142 31.37 1.12 -1.61
C ALA A 142 30.19 0.19 -1.97
#